data_943720afa9da084819728b5cd4292db3
#
_entry.id   943720afa9da084819728b5cd4292db3
#
_cell.length_a   1.000
_cell.length_b   1.000
_cell.length_c   1.000
_cell.angle_alpha   90.00
_cell.angle_beta   90.00
_cell.angle_gamma   90.00
#
_symmetry.space_group_name_H-M   'P 1'
#
loop_
_entity.id
_entity.type
_entity.pdbx_description
1 polymer ?
#
loop_
_entity_poly.entity_id
_entity_poly.type
_entity_poly.pdbx_seq_one_letter_code
_entity_poly.pdbx_strand_id
1 'polypeptide(L)'
;MKFAYFNPTIVGVDDVPESIFQKLIDITVRAHERIDLNDAGDQSISVRGGQQIQLLPAHESLGIDIAPLRDYVENLAQRYLDNLGTTTAFDLSRLKPVLASAWTIKQSQGQYQALHVHDANISGNIYIDSPQFDPLSSVTDGKLELRLPVSRDIPRFVFTDTFMMSPNVKQCIVFPSHLAHTVYPWKGTGHRTVIAWDVRFVNKNSTQNLFEIQ
;
A
#
# COMPACT_ATOMS: atom_id res chain seq x y z
N MET A 1 -8.09 -17.67 -33.93
CA MET A 1 -8.56 -17.81 -32.56
C MET A 1 -8.59 -16.42 -31.95
N LYS A 2 -9.66 -16.02 -31.25
CA LYS A 2 -9.75 -14.74 -30.55
C LYS A 2 -9.66 -15.04 -29.04
N PHE A 3 -8.81 -14.30 -28.31
CA PHE A 3 -8.69 -14.42 -26.87
C PHE A 3 -9.42 -13.25 -26.20
N ALA A 4 -10.17 -13.52 -25.16
CA ALA A 4 -10.75 -12.52 -24.28
C ALA A 4 -10.05 -12.64 -22.92
N TYR A 5 -9.61 -11.51 -22.39
CA TYR A 5 -9.01 -11.42 -21.07
C TYR A 5 -10.04 -10.83 -20.09
N PHE A 6 -10.35 -11.58 -19.03
CA PHE A 6 -11.31 -11.15 -18.03
C PHE A 6 -10.57 -10.78 -16.75
N ASN A 7 -10.69 -9.51 -16.33
CA ASN A 7 -10.19 -8.97 -15.07
C ASN A 7 -8.73 -9.35 -14.75
N PRO A 8 -7.75 -8.92 -15.55
CA PRO A 8 -6.36 -9.14 -15.19
C PRO A 8 -6.06 -8.45 -13.86
N THR A 9 -5.46 -9.21 -12.92
CA THR A 9 -4.94 -8.62 -11.70
C THR A 9 -3.68 -7.83 -12.06
N ILE A 10 -3.71 -6.53 -11.88
CA ILE A 10 -2.58 -5.65 -12.14
C ILE A 10 -1.92 -5.30 -10.81
N VAL A 11 -0.63 -5.58 -10.72
CA VAL A 11 0.23 -5.12 -9.63
C VAL A 11 1.30 -4.22 -10.24
N GLY A 12 1.39 -3.00 -9.75
CA GLY A 12 2.39 -2.02 -10.20
C GLY A 12 3.51 -1.88 -9.19
N VAL A 13 4.73 -1.67 -9.68
CA VAL A 13 5.90 -1.31 -8.86
C VAL A 13 6.51 -0.06 -9.46
N ASP A 14 6.83 0.92 -8.61
CA ASP A 14 7.42 2.20 -9.00
C ASP A 14 8.56 2.56 -8.04
N ASP A 15 9.52 3.32 -8.52
CA ASP A 15 10.56 3.92 -7.70
C ASP A 15 10.20 5.39 -7.41
N VAL A 16 10.07 5.72 -6.13
CA VAL A 16 9.73 7.09 -5.71
C VAL A 16 10.88 8.04 -6.07
N PRO A 17 10.61 9.15 -6.79
CA PRO A 17 11.65 10.15 -7.09
C PRO A 17 12.31 10.69 -5.82
N GLU A 18 13.64 10.89 -5.84
CA GLU A 18 14.41 11.28 -4.66
C GLU A 18 13.85 12.53 -3.95
N SER A 19 13.48 13.56 -4.73
CA SER A 19 12.93 14.80 -4.17
C SER A 19 11.58 14.63 -3.45
N ILE A 20 10.80 13.63 -3.85
CA ILE A 20 9.57 13.26 -3.15
C ILE A 20 9.90 12.38 -1.95
N PHE A 21 10.79 11.41 -2.12
CA PHE A 21 11.16 10.46 -1.09
C PHE A 21 11.68 11.15 0.18
N GLN A 22 12.50 12.18 0.06
CA GLN A 22 12.97 12.98 1.22
C GLN A 22 11.81 13.63 1.98
N LYS A 23 10.80 14.15 1.28
CA LYS A 23 9.59 14.70 1.92
C LYS A 23 8.77 13.63 2.64
N LEU A 24 8.72 12.41 2.08
CA LEU A 24 8.01 11.28 2.71
C LEU A 24 8.74 10.80 3.98
N ILE A 25 10.06 10.83 4.00
CA ILE A 25 10.85 10.59 5.21
C ILE A 25 10.47 11.62 6.29
N ASP A 26 10.46 12.92 5.94
CA ASP A 26 10.11 13.98 6.88
C ASP A 26 8.70 13.82 7.45
N ILE A 27 7.71 13.49 6.61
CA ILE A 27 6.34 13.18 7.04
C ILE A 27 6.35 12.05 8.07
N THR A 28 7.06 10.97 7.77
CA THR A 28 7.13 9.78 8.61
C THR A 28 7.79 10.07 9.96
N VAL A 29 8.95 10.76 9.94
CA VAL A 29 9.68 11.12 11.15
C VAL A 29 8.80 11.99 12.06
N ARG A 30 8.21 13.07 11.51
CA ARG A 30 7.33 13.96 12.28
C ARG A 30 6.12 13.26 12.85
N ALA A 31 5.54 12.30 12.14
CA ALA A 31 4.43 11.51 12.64
C ALA A 31 4.86 10.68 13.86
N HIS A 32 6.00 9.99 13.78
CA HIS A 32 6.49 9.16 14.87
C HIS A 32 7.05 9.94 16.06
N GLU A 33 7.51 11.18 15.88
CA GLU A 33 7.97 12.06 16.98
C GLU A 33 6.83 12.67 17.81
N ARG A 34 5.63 12.80 17.23
CA ARG A 34 4.49 13.50 17.86
C ARG A 34 3.57 12.61 18.68
N ILE A 35 3.73 11.32 18.61
CA ILE A 35 2.95 10.41 19.43
C ILE A 35 3.69 10.25 20.76
N ASP A 36 3.05 10.74 21.81
CA ASP A 36 3.41 10.37 23.17
C ASP A 36 3.36 8.85 23.27
N LEU A 37 4.44 8.22 23.73
CA LEU A 37 4.61 6.75 23.80
C LEU A 37 3.47 6.02 24.53
N ASN A 38 2.56 6.77 25.17
CA ASN A 38 1.39 6.27 25.86
C ASN A 38 0.11 6.22 24.99
N ASP A 39 0.08 6.91 23.84
CA ASP A 39 -0.98 6.79 22.87
C ASP A 39 -0.60 5.67 21.90
N ALA A 40 -0.87 4.43 22.30
CA ALA A 40 -0.80 3.30 21.39
C ALA A 40 -1.78 3.58 20.23
N GLY A 41 -1.25 4.15 19.15
CA GLY A 41 -2.03 4.52 17.97
C GLY A 41 -2.91 3.36 17.56
N ASP A 42 -4.01 3.67 16.91
CA ASP A 42 -5.03 2.72 16.48
C ASP A 42 -4.39 1.43 15.95
N GLN A 43 -4.36 0.41 16.81
CA GLN A 43 -3.82 -0.90 16.46
C GLN A 43 -4.88 -1.58 15.61
N SER A 44 -4.83 -1.35 14.31
CA SER A 44 -5.69 -2.09 13.42
C SER A 44 -5.54 -3.59 13.69
N ILE A 45 -6.62 -4.33 13.56
CA ILE A 45 -6.66 -5.78 13.81
C ILE A 45 -5.56 -6.53 13.03
N SER A 46 -5.14 -5.98 11.88
CA SER A 46 -4.11 -6.58 11.01
C SER A 46 -2.68 -6.41 11.52
N VAL A 47 -2.36 -5.34 12.26
CA VAL A 47 -1.00 -5.10 12.77
C VAL A 47 -0.76 -5.91 14.04
N ARG A 48 0.27 -6.75 14.03
CA ARG A 48 0.70 -7.56 15.16
C ARG A 48 2.02 -7.04 15.70
N GLY A 49 1.89 -6.11 16.66
CA GLY A 49 2.99 -5.32 17.17
C GLY A 49 3.42 -4.22 16.20
N GLY A 50 4.27 -3.32 16.66
CA GLY A 50 4.68 -2.13 15.91
C GLY A 50 3.80 -0.92 16.21
N GLN A 51 4.16 0.19 15.63
CA GLN A 51 3.50 1.47 15.79
C GLN A 51 2.85 1.88 14.48
N GLN A 52 1.53 2.02 14.48
CA GLN A 52 0.77 2.54 13.35
C GLN A 52 0.23 3.94 13.69
N ILE A 53 0.39 4.88 12.76
CA ILE A 53 -0.01 6.28 12.93
C ILE A 53 -0.79 6.71 11.71
N GLN A 54 -2.03 7.16 11.92
CA GLN A 54 -2.84 7.73 10.85
C GLN A 54 -2.26 9.06 10.38
N LEU A 55 -2.06 9.18 9.06
CA LEU A 55 -1.65 10.41 8.40
C LEU A 55 -2.87 11.15 7.82
N LEU A 56 -3.79 10.43 7.20
CA LEU A 56 -5.04 10.95 6.71
C LEU A 56 -6.19 10.12 7.33
N PRO A 57 -7.16 10.71 8.03
CA PRO A 57 -7.45 12.16 8.11
C PRO A 57 -6.69 12.93 9.20
N ALA A 58 -5.84 12.32 9.98
CA ALA A 58 -5.25 12.94 11.19
C ALA A 58 -4.17 14.01 10.92
N HIS A 59 -3.78 14.27 9.67
CA HIS A 59 -2.66 15.17 9.32
C HIS A 59 -2.82 16.60 9.86
N GLU A 60 -4.03 17.13 9.92
CA GLU A 60 -4.28 18.49 10.44
C GLU A 60 -4.00 18.56 11.94
N SER A 61 -4.49 17.61 12.73
CA SER A 61 -4.24 17.54 14.16
C SER A 61 -2.76 17.29 14.48
N LEU A 62 -2.06 16.58 13.61
CA LEU A 62 -0.63 16.36 13.70
C LEU A 62 0.18 17.57 13.18
N GLY A 63 -0.44 18.54 12.48
CA GLY A 63 0.23 19.66 11.84
C GLY A 63 1.26 19.19 10.80
N ILE A 64 0.94 18.12 10.07
CA ILE A 64 1.80 17.54 9.03
C ILE A 64 1.23 17.90 7.66
N ASP A 65 2.06 18.49 6.80
CA ASP A 65 1.70 18.68 5.40
C ASP A 65 1.87 17.36 4.64
N ILE A 66 0.75 16.77 4.20
CA ILE A 66 0.73 15.53 3.42
C ILE A 66 0.56 15.77 1.91
N ALA A 67 0.60 17.01 1.43
CA ALA A 67 0.47 17.29 0.01
C ALA A 67 1.50 16.52 -0.85
N PRO A 68 2.78 16.40 -0.47
CA PRO A 68 3.74 15.61 -1.24
C PRO A 68 3.36 14.13 -1.39
N LEU A 69 2.77 13.53 -0.33
CA LEU A 69 2.27 12.16 -0.37
C LEU A 69 1.03 12.06 -1.27
N ARG A 70 0.06 12.97 -1.09
CA ARG A 70 -1.18 12.99 -1.86
C ARG A 70 -0.89 13.11 -3.35
N ASP A 71 -0.10 14.11 -3.73
CA ASP A 71 0.21 14.38 -5.14
C ASP A 71 0.93 13.20 -5.79
N TYR A 72 1.86 12.57 -5.08
CA TYR A 72 2.57 11.40 -5.59
C TYR A 72 1.63 10.21 -5.77
N VAL A 73 0.84 9.89 -4.75
CA VAL A 73 -0.06 8.73 -4.76
C VAL A 73 -1.18 8.90 -5.79
N GLU A 74 -1.80 10.08 -5.89
CA GLU A 74 -2.84 10.33 -6.88
C GLU A 74 -2.31 10.29 -8.31
N ASN A 75 -1.08 10.77 -8.54
CA ASN A 75 -0.40 10.63 -9.84
C ASN A 75 -0.10 9.16 -10.19
N LEU A 76 0.39 8.39 -9.22
CA LEU A 76 0.63 6.96 -9.40
C LEU A 76 -0.68 6.22 -9.70
N ALA A 77 -1.73 6.53 -8.96
CA ALA A 77 -3.06 5.95 -9.14
C ALA A 77 -3.69 6.33 -10.49
N GLN A 78 -3.42 7.54 -11.01
CA GLN A 78 -3.85 7.91 -12.35
C GLN A 78 -3.14 7.05 -13.41
N ARG A 79 -1.83 6.86 -13.31
CA ARG A 79 -1.07 5.98 -14.22
C ARG A 79 -1.58 4.53 -14.15
N TYR A 80 -1.94 4.05 -12.96
CA TYR A 80 -2.56 2.75 -12.77
C TYR A 80 -3.92 2.66 -13.47
N LEU A 81 -4.77 3.66 -13.31
CA LEU A 81 -6.08 3.77 -13.95
C LEU A 81 -5.97 3.82 -15.48
N ASP A 82 -5.02 4.59 -16.00
CA ASP A 82 -4.76 4.69 -17.44
C ASP A 82 -4.32 3.32 -18.02
N ASN A 83 -3.46 2.61 -17.31
CA ASN A 83 -3.04 1.25 -17.69
C ASN A 83 -4.23 0.28 -17.66
N LEU A 84 -5.07 0.35 -16.62
CA LEU A 84 -6.28 -0.46 -16.52
C LEU A 84 -7.24 -0.19 -17.69
N GLY A 85 -7.37 1.06 -18.10
CA GLY A 85 -8.19 1.48 -19.25
C GLY A 85 -7.78 0.84 -20.58
N THR A 86 -6.49 0.49 -20.73
CA THR A 86 -6.00 -0.22 -21.93
C THR A 86 -6.38 -1.70 -21.96
N THR A 87 -6.71 -2.27 -20.80
CA THR A 87 -6.98 -3.71 -20.64
C THR A 87 -8.45 -4.04 -20.43
N THR A 88 -9.31 -3.04 -20.24
CA THR A 88 -10.75 -3.21 -19.99
C THR A 88 -11.59 -2.59 -21.11
N ALA A 89 -12.83 -3.06 -21.24
CA ALA A 89 -13.82 -2.48 -22.14
C ALA A 89 -14.59 -1.30 -21.51
N PHE A 90 -14.28 -0.91 -20.27
CA PHE A 90 -14.96 0.18 -19.56
C PHE A 90 -14.33 1.52 -19.87
N ASP A 91 -15.18 2.55 -20.03
CA ASP A 91 -14.73 3.94 -20.11
C ASP A 91 -14.36 4.45 -18.71
N LEU A 92 -13.07 4.44 -18.43
CA LEU A 92 -12.50 4.92 -17.16
C LEU A 92 -12.14 6.42 -17.20
N SER A 93 -12.32 7.10 -18.34
CA SER A 93 -11.96 8.52 -18.52
C SER A 93 -12.71 9.48 -17.61
N ARG A 94 -13.87 9.05 -17.11
CA ARG A 94 -14.71 9.84 -16.18
C ARG A 94 -14.25 9.73 -14.72
N LEU A 95 -13.32 8.85 -14.42
CA LEU A 95 -12.83 8.63 -13.07
C LEU A 95 -11.58 9.48 -12.80
N LYS A 96 -11.41 9.86 -11.55
CA LYS A 96 -10.17 10.40 -10.99
C LYS A 96 -9.80 9.69 -9.70
N PRO A 97 -8.53 9.50 -9.41
CA PRO A 97 -8.09 8.99 -8.13
C PRO A 97 -8.21 10.06 -7.04
N VAL A 98 -8.52 9.62 -5.83
CA VAL A 98 -8.50 10.45 -4.62
C VAL A 98 -7.90 9.62 -3.50
N LEU A 99 -6.89 10.15 -2.84
CA LEU A 99 -6.31 9.56 -1.64
C LEU A 99 -7.36 9.54 -0.52
N ALA A 100 -7.83 8.35 -0.16
CA ALA A 100 -8.91 8.15 0.81
C ALA A 100 -8.40 8.00 2.23
N SER A 101 -7.29 7.29 2.41
CA SER A 101 -6.61 7.11 3.70
C SER A 101 -5.11 6.91 3.51
N ALA A 102 -4.34 7.26 4.55
CA ALA A 102 -2.92 6.99 4.59
C ALA A 102 -2.45 6.86 6.05
N TRP A 103 -1.50 5.97 6.28
CA TRP A 103 -0.91 5.77 7.60
C TRP A 103 0.54 5.32 7.46
N THR A 104 1.34 5.57 8.49
CA THR A 104 2.69 5.01 8.58
C THR A 104 2.73 3.88 9.59
N ILE A 105 3.51 2.84 9.28
CA ILE A 105 3.72 1.69 10.16
C ILE A 105 5.23 1.50 10.35
N LYS A 106 5.66 1.48 11.62
CA LYS A 106 7.03 1.15 12.01
C LYS A 106 7.02 -0.16 12.79
N GLN A 107 7.71 -1.16 12.30
CA GLN A 107 7.79 -2.49 12.88
C GLN A 107 9.23 -2.92 13.15
N SER A 108 9.41 -3.67 14.23
CA SER A 108 10.67 -4.29 14.62
C SER A 108 10.65 -5.80 14.33
N GLN A 109 11.77 -6.45 14.57
CA GLN A 109 11.92 -7.90 14.43
C GLN A 109 10.75 -8.67 15.07
N GLY A 110 10.25 -9.69 14.38
CA GLY A 110 9.17 -10.56 14.83
C GLY A 110 7.76 -9.98 14.67
N GLN A 111 7.62 -8.68 14.41
CA GLN A 111 6.34 -8.03 14.16
C GLN A 111 5.90 -8.22 12.71
N TYR A 112 4.58 -8.29 12.48
CA TYR A 112 4.01 -8.62 11.18
C TYR A 112 2.64 -8.00 10.97
N GLN A 113 2.11 -8.11 9.76
CA GLN A 113 0.70 -7.84 9.47
C GLN A 113 -0.02 -9.14 9.13
N ALA A 114 -1.12 -9.42 9.82
CA ALA A 114 -1.97 -10.57 9.52
C ALA A 114 -2.61 -10.43 8.13
N LEU A 115 -3.08 -11.54 7.58
CA LEU A 115 -3.81 -11.55 6.31
C LEU A 115 -5.07 -10.67 6.40
N HIS A 116 -5.22 -9.73 5.49
CA HIS A 116 -6.32 -8.76 5.44
C HIS A 116 -6.55 -8.23 4.02
N VAL A 117 -7.60 -7.44 3.87
CA VAL A 117 -7.98 -6.68 2.67
C VAL A 117 -8.34 -5.25 3.07
N HIS A 118 -8.43 -4.33 2.11
CA HIS A 118 -8.88 -2.96 2.37
C HIS A 118 -10.18 -2.65 1.63
N ASP A 119 -10.94 -1.70 2.17
CA ASP A 119 -12.15 -1.14 1.56
C ASP A 119 -11.81 0.11 0.73
N ALA A 120 -11.21 -0.13 -0.43
CA ALA A 120 -10.86 0.91 -1.40
C ALA A 120 -10.85 0.32 -2.82
N ASN A 121 -10.43 1.06 -3.82
CA ASN A 121 -10.24 0.53 -5.17
C ASN A 121 -8.82 -0.04 -5.35
N ILE A 122 -7.81 0.73 -4.96
CA ILE A 122 -6.42 0.30 -4.94
C ILE A 122 -5.75 0.70 -3.64
N SER A 123 -4.80 -0.10 -3.23
CA SER A 123 -3.95 0.11 -2.05
C SER A 123 -2.49 0.03 -2.44
N GLY A 124 -1.62 0.54 -1.60
CA GLY A 124 -0.19 0.42 -1.81
C GLY A 124 0.64 0.74 -0.59
N ASN A 125 1.93 0.44 -0.72
CA ASN A 125 2.94 0.73 0.29
C ASN A 125 4.13 1.44 -0.34
N ILE A 126 4.69 2.42 0.37
CA ILE A 126 5.98 3.04 0.08
C ILE A 126 6.95 2.62 1.19
N TYR A 127 8.05 2.00 0.83
CA TYR A 127 9.06 1.57 1.80
C TYR A 127 10.00 2.73 2.15
N ILE A 128 9.88 3.22 3.40
CA ILE A 128 10.69 4.34 3.93
C ILE A 128 11.98 3.82 4.53
N ASP A 129 11.92 2.68 5.25
CA ASP A 129 13.08 2.03 5.84
C ASP A 129 12.93 0.51 5.74
N SER A 130 14.06 -0.18 5.68
CA SER A 130 14.12 -1.65 5.56
C SER A 130 15.11 -2.20 6.58
N PRO A 131 14.76 -3.30 7.27
CA PRO A 131 15.66 -3.92 8.23
C PRO A 131 16.88 -4.55 7.56
N GLN A 132 17.92 -4.75 8.34
CA GLN A 132 19.02 -5.65 8.00
C GLN A 132 18.63 -7.08 8.40
N PHE A 133 18.40 -7.91 7.41
CA PHE A 133 18.02 -9.30 7.64
C PHE A 133 19.18 -10.15 8.17
N ASP A 134 18.88 -11.06 9.07
CA ASP A 134 19.82 -12.09 9.50
C ASP A 134 20.25 -12.93 8.26
N PRO A 135 21.53 -13.26 8.07
CA PRO A 135 21.98 -14.13 6.99
C PRO A 135 21.30 -15.50 6.93
N LEU A 136 20.74 -15.97 8.05
CA LEU A 136 19.97 -17.21 8.16
C LEU A 136 18.45 -17.00 8.04
N SER A 137 18.03 -15.81 7.59
CA SER A 137 16.62 -15.48 7.41
C SER A 137 15.94 -16.40 6.39
N SER A 138 14.64 -16.64 6.61
CA SER A 138 13.79 -17.32 5.63
C SER A 138 13.64 -16.48 4.37
N VAL A 139 13.41 -17.13 3.25
CA VAL A 139 13.11 -16.48 1.96
C VAL A 139 11.87 -15.57 2.01
N THR A 140 10.99 -15.75 2.98
CA THR A 140 9.77 -14.94 3.19
C THR A 140 9.96 -13.78 4.14
N ASP A 141 11.07 -13.73 4.90
CA ASP A 141 11.26 -12.75 5.97
C ASP A 141 11.09 -11.31 5.48
N GLY A 142 10.23 -10.56 6.18
CA GLY A 142 9.91 -9.17 5.92
C GLY A 142 9.14 -8.87 4.64
N LYS A 143 8.84 -9.88 3.81
CA LYS A 143 8.16 -9.69 2.52
C LYS A 143 6.68 -9.41 2.68
N LEU A 144 6.17 -8.59 1.76
CA LEU A 144 4.76 -8.50 1.44
C LEU A 144 4.39 -9.67 0.53
N GLU A 145 3.33 -10.38 0.87
CA GLU A 145 2.69 -11.39 0.01
C GLU A 145 1.30 -10.92 -0.40
N LEU A 146 1.01 -10.91 -1.68
CA LEU A 146 -0.32 -10.74 -2.25
C LEU A 146 -0.85 -12.10 -2.69
N ARG A 147 -2.10 -12.42 -2.31
CA ARG A 147 -2.83 -13.61 -2.78
C ARG A 147 -3.54 -13.28 -4.08
N LEU A 148 -3.07 -13.85 -5.17
CA LEU A 148 -3.66 -13.64 -6.48
C LEU A 148 -4.91 -14.53 -6.66
N PRO A 149 -5.97 -14.03 -7.31
CA PRO A 149 -7.12 -14.85 -7.64
C PRO A 149 -6.72 -15.90 -8.70
N VAL A 150 -6.68 -17.15 -8.29
CA VAL A 150 -6.35 -18.27 -9.20
C VAL A 150 -7.62 -19.00 -9.59
N SER A 151 -7.86 -19.20 -10.89
CA SER A 151 -8.87 -20.13 -11.36
C SER A 151 -8.50 -21.55 -10.97
N ARG A 152 -9.43 -22.27 -10.37
CA ARG A 152 -9.23 -23.69 -10.00
C ARG A 152 -9.07 -24.59 -11.21
N ASP A 153 -9.48 -24.11 -12.40
CA ASP A 153 -9.48 -24.85 -13.65
C ASP A 153 -8.14 -24.79 -14.41
N ILE A 154 -7.17 -24.01 -13.88
CA ILE A 154 -5.84 -23.90 -14.49
C ILE A 154 -4.84 -24.74 -13.68
N PRO A 155 -4.03 -25.59 -14.33
CA PRO A 155 -3.03 -26.39 -13.64
C PRO A 155 -2.05 -25.52 -12.84
N ARG A 156 -1.92 -25.79 -11.55
CA ARG A 156 -1.09 -25.00 -10.60
C ARG A 156 0.39 -24.89 -10.96
N PHE A 157 0.90 -25.82 -11.79
CA PHE A 157 2.31 -25.77 -12.21
C PHE A 157 2.62 -24.68 -13.24
N VAL A 158 1.59 -24.01 -13.78
CA VAL A 158 1.75 -22.94 -14.78
C VAL A 158 1.62 -21.56 -14.17
N PHE A 159 0.95 -21.44 -13.00
CA PHE A 159 0.66 -20.16 -12.38
C PHE A 159 1.00 -20.15 -10.89
N THR A 160 1.55 -19.04 -10.43
CA THR A 160 1.69 -18.78 -9.00
C THR A 160 0.40 -18.13 -8.47
N ASP A 161 -0.03 -18.54 -7.30
CA ASP A 161 -1.16 -17.93 -6.57
C ASP A 161 -0.71 -16.83 -5.62
N THR A 162 0.58 -16.51 -5.62
CA THR A 162 1.15 -15.48 -4.76
C THR A 162 2.13 -14.61 -5.54
N PHE A 163 2.15 -13.34 -5.18
CA PHE A 163 3.19 -12.40 -5.56
C PHE A 163 3.90 -11.93 -4.29
N MET A 164 5.22 -12.02 -4.25
CA MET A 164 6.01 -11.62 -3.09
C MET A 164 6.96 -10.49 -3.44
N MET A 165 7.04 -9.50 -2.57
CA MET A 165 7.92 -8.34 -2.72
C MET A 165 8.76 -8.12 -1.45
N SER A 166 10.06 -7.93 -1.65
CA SER A 166 10.98 -7.54 -0.57
C SER A 166 10.79 -6.05 -0.22
N PRO A 167 11.02 -5.66 1.04
CA PRO A 167 10.90 -4.26 1.46
C PRO A 167 12.13 -3.44 1.01
N ASN A 168 12.21 -3.13 -0.27
CA ASN A 168 13.30 -2.30 -0.81
C ASN A 168 12.97 -0.83 -0.58
N VAL A 169 13.87 -0.14 0.11
CA VAL A 169 13.74 1.31 0.38
C VAL A 169 13.51 2.07 -0.91
N LYS A 170 12.60 3.06 -0.86
CA LYS A 170 12.21 3.91 -1.98
C LYS A 170 11.31 3.25 -3.04
N GLN A 171 11.04 1.95 -2.93
CA GLN A 171 10.04 1.31 -3.77
C GLN A 171 8.61 1.58 -3.28
N CYS A 172 7.73 1.74 -4.25
CA CYS A 172 6.28 1.78 -4.05
C CYS A 172 5.64 0.60 -4.77
N ILE A 173 4.68 -0.06 -4.13
CA ILE A 173 3.83 -1.07 -4.74
C ILE A 173 2.38 -0.58 -4.74
N VAL A 174 1.64 -0.88 -5.81
CA VAL A 174 0.22 -0.62 -5.95
C VAL A 174 -0.51 -1.88 -6.42
N PHE A 175 -1.65 -2.18 -5.81
CA PHE A 175 -2.43 -3.38 -6.09
C PHE A 175 -3.93 -3.14 -5.80
N PRO A 176 -4.83 -3.95 -6.38
CA PRO A 176 -6.26 -3.89 -6.04
C PRO A 176 -6.50 -4.14 -4.55
N SER A 177 -7.26 -3.28 -3.88
CA SER A 177 -7.47 -3.32 -2.43
C SER A 177 -8.12 -4.61 -1.92
N HIS A 178 -8.88 -5.29 -2.77
CA HIS A 178 -9.53 -6.56 -2.45
C HIS A 178 -8.57 -7.77 -2.43
N LEU A 179 -7.31 -7.61 -2.88
CA LEU A 179 -6.33 -8.69 -2.78
C LEU A 179 -5.97 -8.93 -1.32
N ALA A 180 -6.25 -10.13 -0.84
CA ALA A 180 -5.81 -10.54 0.47
C ALA A 180 -4.29 -10.55 0.53
N HIS A 181 -3.72 -9.88 1.55
CA HIS A 181 -2.29 -9.74 1.67
C HIS A 181 -1.83 -9.80 3.13
N THR A 182 -0.57 -10.15 3.28
CA THR A 182 0.11 -10.27 4.58
C THR A 182 1.54 -9.76 4.47
N VAL A 183 2.11 -9.38 5.59
CA VAL A 183 3.53 -9.03 5.67
C VAL A 183 4.18 -9.93 6.70
N TYR A 184 5.17 -10.68 6.26
CA TYR A 184 5.86 -11.65 7.10
C TYR A 184 6.73 -10.99 8.17
N PRO A 185 6.84 -11.61 9.36
CA PRO A 185 7.86 -11.23 10.33
C PRO A 185 9.26 -11.49 9.77
N TRP A 186 10.27 -10.92 10.40
CA TRP A 186 11.67 -11.18 10.05
C TRP A 186 12.55 -11.34 11.29
N LYS A 187 13.76 -11.82 11.07
CA LYS A 187 14.87 -11.81 12.04
C LYS A 187 15.95 -10.87 11.54
N GLY A 188 16.57 -10.12 12.45
CA GLY A 188 17.63 -9.18 12.12
C GLY A 188 17.58 -7.92 12.98
N THR A 189 18.11 -6.81 12.47
CA THR A 189 18.19 -5.54 13.19
C THR A 189 17.54 -4.39 12.40
N GLY A 190 17.24 -3.29 13.10
CA GLY A 190 16.60 -2.13 12.50
C GLY A 190 15.09 -2.22 12.49
N HIS A 191 14.49 -1.44 11.62
CA HIS A 191 13.03 -1.33 11.49
C HIS A 191 12.61 -1.49 10.04
N ARG A 192 11.39 -1.99 9.83
CA ARG A 192 10.65 -1.81 8.59
C ARG A 192 9.67 -0.66 8.81
N THR A 193 9.84 0.40 8.04
CA THR A 193 8.95 1.55 8.07
C THR A 193 8.34 1.74 6.70
N VAL A 194 7.01 1.84 6.64
CA VAL A 194 6.26 2.05 5.40
C VAL A 194 5.24 3.17 5.58
N ILE A 195 4.90 3.85 4.48
CA ILE A 195 3.66 4.58 4.35
C ILE A 195 2.71 3.69 3.54
N ALA A 196 1.62 3.26 4.17
CA ALA A 196 0.53 2.57 3.51
C ALA A 196 -0.57 3.57 3.15
N TRP A 197 -1.29 3.30 2.06
CA TRP A 197 -2.31 4.21 1.55
C TRP A 197 -3.40 3.47 0.78
N ASP A 198 -4.58 4.09 0.75
CA ASP A 198 -5.74 3.66 -0.02
C ASP A 198 -6.24 4.78 -0.93
N VAL A 199 -6.62 4.42 -2.14
CA VAL A 199 -7.19 5.33 -3.14
C VAL A 199 -8.55 4.84 -3.58
N ARG A 200 -9.50 5.76 -3.68
CA ARG A 200 -10.79 5.57 -4.34
C ARG A 200 -10.81 6.26 -5.70
N PHE A 201 -11.43 5.61 -6.67
CA PHE A 201 -11.74 6.20 -7.96
C PHE A 201 -13.14 6.80 -7.92
N VAL A 202 -13.23 8.10 -8.10
CA VAL A 202 -14.50 8.85 -8.04
C VAL A 202 -14.81 9.46 -9.38
N ASN A 203 -16.10 9.71 -9.65
CA ASN A 203 -16.50 10.40 -10.85
C ASN A 203 -15.99 11.85 -10.81
N LYS A 204 -15.34 12.32 -11.88
CA LYS A 204 -14.86 13.71 -12.03
C LYS A 204 -15.94 14.76 -11.81
N ASN A 205 -17.19 14.43 -12.17
CA ASN A 205 -18.33 15.32 -12.09
C ASN A 205 -19.12 15.18 -10.77
N SER A 206 -18.71 14.28 -9.88
CA SER A 206 -19.36 14.11 -8.59
C SER A 206 -18.92 15.20 -7.63
N THR A 207 -19.90 15.90 -7.06
CA THR A 207 -19.70 16.82 -5.93
C THR A 207 -19.88 16.12 -4.58
N GLN A 208 -20.17 14.81 -4.58
CA GLN A 208 -20.35 14.03 -3.35
C GLN A 208 -19.02 13.82 -2.65
N ASN A 209 -19.01 14.10 -1.37
CA ASN A 209 -17.89 13.77 -0.49
C ASN A 209 -17.70 12.25 -0.42
N LEU A 210 -16.46 11.80 -0.49
CA LEU A 210 -16.06 10.38 -0.47
C LEU A 210 -16.59 9.57 0.71
N PHE A 211 -17.06 10.22 1.75
CA PHE A 211 -17.52 9.61 3.00
C PHE A 211 -19.03 9.27 3.03
N GLU A 212 -19.78 9.58 1.94
CA GLU A 212 -21.22 9.36 1.89
C GLU A 212 -21.68 8.16 1.04
N ILE A 213 -20.75 7.36 0.53
CA ILE A 213 -21.10 6.11 -0.17
C ILE A 213 -20.98 4.98 0.86
N GLN A 214 -22.09 4.76 1.56
CA GLN A 214 -22.35 3.52 2.31
C GLN A 214 -22.81 2.41 1.37
#